data_4b46c5f05baf6b89f82ed3a41e9692be
#
_entry.id   4b46c5f05baf6b89f82ed3a41e9692be
#
_cell.length_a   1.000
_cell.length_b   1.000
_cell.length_c   1.000
_cell.angle_alpha   90.00
_cell.angle_beta   90.00
_cell.angle_gamma   90.00
#
_symmetry.space_group_name_H-M   'P 1'
#
loop_
_entity.id
_entity.type
_entity.pdbx_description
1 polymer ?
#
loop_
_entity_poly.entity_id
_entity_poly.type
_entity_poly.pdbx_seq_one_letter_code
_entity_poly.pdbx_strand_id
1 'polypeptide(L)'
;MTGLVYKSTGSWYTVKSEQGDFIECRIKGKFRIKGIKSTNPIAVGDVVDYELEETSDAVTGTIHGIHDRKNYIVRKSVNLSHQMHIIASNIDRVFLLITVNNPPTTFNFIDRFLVTAEAYGIETVLVFNKIDTFDDATLDEQLYMQHVYQQIGYQCLRVSSTAMKGIEELKELMIGKVSMFSGHSGVGKSTLVNAMEPALHLKTKTISEASKQGQHTTTFAEMYDLSFGASIIDTPGIKGFGMVDMEPAEISGYFPEFFKLKDQCKFNNCLHKEEPKCAVKDALDRDEIAWSRYNSYLKILEGDDEHYRTDIHNEDRIISDKTRE
;
A
#
# COMPACT_ATOMS: atom_id res chain seq x y z
N MET A 1 14.68 13.04 24.50
CA MET A 1 14.80 11.62 24.15
C MET A 1 14.15 11.41 22.80
N THR A 2 14.64 10.47 22.00
CA THR A 2 14.05 10.14 20.69
C THR A 2 13.38 8.76 20.73
N GLY A 3 12.27 8.59 20.03
CA GLY A 3 11.56 7.32 19.97
C GLY A 3 10.69 7.18 18.71
N LEU A 4 10.23 5.95 18.45
CA LEU A 4 9.43 5.58 17.29
C LEU A 4 7.97 5.36 17.72
N VAL A 5 7.02 5.95 16.98
CA VAL A 5 5.58 5.85 17.28
C VAL A 5 5.06 4.51 16.78
N TYR A 6 4.59 3.67 17.70
CA TYR A 6 4.02 2.35 17.44
C TYR A 6 2.50 2.37 17.34
N LYS A 7 1.85 3.29 18.06
CA LYS A 7 0.39 3.43 18.04
C LYS A 7 -0.02 4.89 18.16
N SER A 8 -1.10 5.26 17.45
CA SER A 8 -1.67 6.60 17.48
C SER A 8 -3.18 6.50 17.63
N THR A 9 -3.72 6.98 18.76
CA THR A 9 -5.16 7.05 19.02
C THR A 9 -5.73 8.46 18.83
N GLY A 10 -4.89 9.40 18.39
CA GLY A 10 -5.25 10.81 18.22
C GLY A 10 -5.08 11.66 19.48
N SER A 11 -5.14 11.08 20.68
CA SER A 11 -4.90 11.75 21.96
C SER A 11 -3.69 11.18 22.69
N TRP A 12 -3.40 9.90 22.50
CA TRP A 12 -2.29 9.18 23.05
C TRP A 12 -1.48 8.49 21.97
N TYR A 13 -0.19 8.41 22.23
CA TYR A 13 0.80 7.81 21.32
C TYR A 13 1.67 6.86 22.13
N THR A 14 1.70 5.60 21.74
CA THR A 14 2.65 4.64 22.31
C THR A 14 3.96 4.79 21.54
N VAL A 15 4.99 5.24 22.23
CA VAL A 15 6.34 5.49 21.68
C VAL A 15 7.31 4.44 22.22
N LYS A 16 8.04 3.78 21.33
CA LYS A 16 9.15 2.89 21.68
C LYS A 16 10.43 3.70 21.79
N SER A 17 11.08 3.65 22.95
CA SER A 17 12.37 4.29 23.19
C SER A 17 13.51 3.56 22.47
N GLU A 18 14.70 4.16 22.40
CA GLU A 18 15.92 3.51 21.89
C GLU A 18 16.35 2.31 22.75
N GLN A 19 15.94 2.26 24.01
CA GLN A 19 16.19 1.14 24.92
C GLN A 19 15.19 0.00 24.75
N GLY A 20 14.10 0.23 23.96
CA GLY A 20 13.07 -0.75 23.69
C GLY A 20 11.84 -0.65 24.60
N ASP A 21 11.79 0.30 25.51
CA ASP A 21 10.65 0.51 26.40
C ASP A 21 9.51 1.22 25.70
N PHE A 22 8.27 0.81 25.98
CA PHE A 22 7.06 1.46 25.47
C PHE A 22 6.55 2.50 26.47
N ILE A 23 6.37 3.73 26.00
CA ILE A 23 5.99 4.88 26.82
C ILE A 23 4.73 5.51 26.23
N GLU A 24 3.72 5.70 27.05
CA GLU A 24 2.51 6.43 26.66
C GLU A 24 2.78 7.94 26.68
N CYS A 25 2.64 8.56 25.50
CA CYS A 25 2.97 9.95 25.27
C CYS A 25 1.75 10.78 24.86
N ARG A 26 1.82 12.08 25.16
CA ARG A 26 0.87 13.10 24.67
C ARG A 26 1.62 14.19 23.91
N ILE A 27 0.89 14.99 23.13
CA ILE A 27 1.46 16.17 22.47
C ILE A 27 1.42 17.38 23.41
N LYS A 28 2.49 18.15 23.47
CA LYS A 28 2.56 19.41 24.21
C LYS A 28 1.82 20.54 23.46
N GLY A 29 0.65 20.95 23.96
CA GLY A 29 -0.06 22.14 23.51
C GLY A 29 -0.54 22.07 22.04
N LYS A 30 -0.54 23.22 21.35
CA LYS A 30 -0.90 23.32 19.93
C LYS A 30 0.30 23.00 19.05
N PHE A 31 0.58 21.73 18.86
CA PHE A 31 1.62 21.29 17.93
C PHE A 31 1.12 21.50 16.48
N ARG A 32 1.72 22.45 15.76
CA ARG A 32 1.42 22.69 14.35
C ARG A 32 2.65 22.32 13.54
N ILE A 33 2.53 21.25 12.76
CA ILE A 33 3.53 20.98 11.71
C ILE A 33 3.30 21.98 10.59
N LYS A 34 4.35 22.75 10.21
CA LYS A 34 4.29 23.67 9.07
C LYS A 34 3.85 22.89 7.82
N GLY A 35 2.72 23.29 7.25
CA GLY A 35 2.25 22.77 5.96
C GLY A 35 1.23 21.63 6.01
N ILE A 36 0.98 20.99 7.15
CA ILE A 36 -0.01 19.91 7.26
C ILE A 36 -1.21 20.36 8.09
N LYS A 37 -2.35 20.53 7.43
CA LYS A 37 -3.65 20.74 8.09
C LYS A 37 -4.26 19.37 8.45
N SER A 38 -3.70 18.70 9.47
CA SER A 38 -4.24 17.45 10.00
C SER A 38 -4.74 17.63 11.42
N THR A 39 -5.82 16.95 11.77
CA THR A 39 -6.33 16.88 13.15
C THR A 39 -5.46 15.99 14.04
N ASN A 40 -4.75 15.04 13.46
CA ASN A 40 -3.76 14.19 14.13
C ASN A 40 -2.41 14.34 13.41
N PRO A 41 -1.48 15.12 13.96
CA PRO A 41 -0.21 15.43 13.31
C PRO A 41 0.81 14.28 13.38
N ILE A 42 0.63 13.32 14.31
CA ILE A 42 1.57 12.22 14.55
C ILE A 42 0.94 10.91 14.07
N ALA A 43 1.68 10.19 13.26
CA ALA A 43 1.28 8.90 12.69
C ALA A 43 2.18 7.76 13.21
N VAL A 44 1.72 6.53 13.04
CA VAL A 44 2.54 5.34 13.27
C VAL A 44 3.73 5.35 12.32
N GLY A 45 4.93 5.07 12.83
CA GLY A 45 6.18 5.14 12.08
C GLY A 45 6.91 6.49 12.19
N ASP A 46 6.30 7.51 12.83
CA ASP A 46 7.01 8.76 13.08
C ASP A 46 8.13 8.59 14.12
N VAL A 47 9.26 9.22 13.85
CA VAL A 47 10.31 9.43 14.84
C VAL A 47 10.01 10.75 15.55
N VAL A 48 9.93 10.70 16.88
CA VAL A 48 9.52 11.84 17.69
C VAL A 48 10.54 12.13 18.79
N ASP A 49 10.64 13.42 19.16
CA ASP A 49 11.35 13.87 20.35
C ASP A 49 10.36 14.04 21.49
N TYR A 50 10.67 13.47 22.66
CA TYR A 50 9.81 13.52 23.83
C TYR A 50 10.62 13.71 25.13
N GLU A 51 9.95 14.21 26.16
CA GLU A 51 10.45 14.34 27.52
C GLU A 51 9.59 13.47 28.44
N LEU A 52 10.23 12.82 29.43
CA LEU A 52 9.52 12.06 30.47
C LEU A 52 8.93 12.99 31.51
N GLU A 53 7.70 12.70 31.90
CA GLU A 53 7.01 13.34 33.02
C GLU A 53 6.68 12.24 34.02
N GLU A 54 7.34 12.32 35.20
CA GLU A 54 7.07 11.43 36.33
C GLU A 54 5.92 12.03 37.16
N THR A 55 4.84 11.28 37.27
CA THR A 55 3.76 11.57 38.21
C THR A 55 3.77 10.50 39.31
N SER A 56 3.07 10.76 40.43
CA SER A 56 2.99 9.78 41.56
C SER A 56 2.53 8.39 41.13
N ASP A 57 1.80 8.27 40.01
CA ASP A 57 1.10 7.05 39.63
C ASP A 57 1.61 6.42 38.30
N ALA A 58 2.35 7.16 37.44
CA ALA A 58 2.84 6.66 36.15
C ALA A 58 3.97 7.54 35.58
N VAL A 59 4.82 6.90 34.74
CA VAL A 59 5.75 7.59 33.84
C VAL A 59 5.08 7.77 32.52
N THR A 60 4.93 9.01 32.06
CA THR A 60 4.39 9.35 30.75
C THR A 60 5.37 10.22 29.97
N GLY A 61 5.16 10.38 28.67
CA GLY A 61 5.98 11.24 27.82
C GLY A 61 5.20 12.41 27.25
N THR A 62 5.88 13.52 27.04
CA THR A 62 5.34 14.68 26.31
C THR A 62 6.15 14.89 25.04
N ILE A 63 5.49 14.72 23.88
CA ILE A 63 6.09 14.90 22.56
C ILE A 63 6.15 16.40 22.23
N HIS A 64 7.33 16.85 21.82
CA HIS A 64 7.60 18.25 21.46
C HIS A 64 8.22 18.41 20.06
N GLY A 65 8.62 17.31 19.38
CA GLY A 65 9.22 17.33 18.06
C GLY A 65 8.81 16.12 17.22
N ILE A 66 8.75 16.29 15.91
CA ILE A 66 8.61 15.22 14.93
C ILE A 66 9.73 15.41 13.91
N HIS A 67 10.46 14.35 13.63
CA HIS A 67 11.50 14.33 12.62
C HIS A 67 10.91 14.32 11.20
N ASP A 68 11.71 14.72 10.22
CA ASP A 68 11.32 14.69 8.81
C ASP A 68 10.97 13.26 8.38
N ARG A 69 9.83 13.13 7.69
CA ARG A 69 9.35 11.86 7.18
C ARG A 69 10.00 11.57 5.83
N LYS A 70 10.49 10.36 5.66
CA LYS A 70 10.95 9.85 4.37
C LYS A 70 9.79 9.73 3.37
N ASN A 71 8.65 9.21 3.84
CA ASN A 71 7.38 9.09 3.13
C ASN A 71 6.24 8.97 4.13
N TYR A 72 5.00 9.01 3.64
CA TYR A 72 3.81 8.81 4.47
C TYR A 72 2.61 8.42 3.60
N ILE A 73 1.60 7.81 4.21
CA ILE A 73 0.35 7.44 3.58
C ILE A 73 -0.79 8.25 4.18
N VAL A 74 -1.64 8.80 3.32
CA VAL A 74 -2.82 9.55 3.73
C VAL A 74 -4.12 8.80 3.41
N ARG A 75 -5.14 9.11 4.19
CA ARG A 75 -6.53 8.77 3.91
C ARG A 75 -7.34 10.04 3.79
N LYS A 76 -8.11 10.19 2.71
CA LYS A 76 -9.13 11.25 2.62
C LYS A 76 -10.21 11.01 3.67
N SER A 77 -10.56 12.03 4.44
CA SER A 77 -11.73 11.98 5.31
C SER A 77 -13.00 11.99 4.46
N VAL A 78 -13.89 11.03 4.68
CA VAL A 78 -15.19 10.93 3.97
C VAL A 78 -16.10 12.14 4.29
N ASN A 79 -15.93 12.75 5.46
CA ASN A 79 -16.83 13.79 5.97
C ASN A 79 -16.29 15.22 5.93
N LEU A 80 -15.00 15.40 5.64
CA LEU A 80 -14.32 16.70 5.61
C LEU A 80 -13.43 16.73 4.39
N SER A 81 -13.94 17.24 3.29
CA SER A 81 -13.33 17.21 1.94
C SER A 81 -11.92 17.79 1.79
N HIS A 82 -11.36 18.40 2.85
CA HIS A 82 -10.04 19.04 2.82
C HIS A 82 -9.09 18.59 3.95
N GLN A 83 -9.46 17.60 4.77
CA GLN A 83 -8.57 17.11 5.82
C GLN A 83 -7.98 15.75 5.44
N MET A 84 -6.68 15.74 5.24
CA MET A 84 -5.90 14.52 5.05
C MET A 84 -5.48 13.97 6.41
N HIS A 85 -5.74 12.69 6.66
CA HIS A 85 -5.23 11.97 7.83
C HIS A 85 -4.03 11.14 7.42
N ILE A 86 -2.87 11.45 7.98
CA ILE A 86 -1.70 10.59 7.85
C ILE A 86 -1.93 9.35 8.71
N ILE A 87 -1.81 8.19 8.09
CA ILE A 87 -2.11 6.91 8.72
C ILE A 87 -0.82 6.25 9.21
N ALA A 88 0.20 6.28 8.36
CA ALA A 88 1.50 5.72 8.63
C ALA A 88 2.58 6.52 7.91
N SER A 89 3.81 6.46 8.41
CA SER A 89 4.97 7.15 7.86
C SER A 89 6.22 6.28 7.91
N ASN A 90 7.26 6.70 7.20
CA ASN A 90 8.58 6.06 7.19
C ASN A 90 8.52 4.56 6.83
N ILE A 91 7.67 4.24 5.86
CA ILE A 91 7.48 2.87 5.36
C ILE A 91 8.63 2.57 4.39
N ASP A 92 9.34 1.46 4.62
CA ASP A 92 10.41 1.02 3.72
C ASP A 92 9.85 0.29 2.52
N ARG A 93 8.84 -0.56 2.75
CA ARG A 93 8.32 -1.44 1.71
C ARG A 93 6.84 -1.78 1.92
N VAL A 94 6.11 -1.86 0.83
CA VAL A 94 4.74 -2.37 0.85
C VAL A 94 4.65 -3.66 0.05
N PHE A 95 3.97 -4.65 0.61
CA PHE A 95 3.67 -5.91 -0.03
C PHE A 95 2.21 -5.89 -0.48
N LEU A 96 1.98 -5.84 -1.79
CA LEU A 96 0.64 -5.91 -2.37
C LEU A 96 0.26 -7.37 -2.61
N LEU A 97 -0.67 -7.90 -1.82
CA LEU A 97 -1.18 -9.24 -2.00
C LEU A 97 -2.18 -9.29 -3.15
N ILE A 98 -1.94 -10.21 -4.05
CA ILE A 98 -2.69 -10.47 -5.27
C ILE A 98 -3.19 -11.91 -5.24
N THR A 99 -4.45 -12.12 -5.57
CA THR A 99 -5.01 -13.43 -5.87
C THR A 99 -5.65 -13.38 -7.25
N VAL A 100 -5.38 -14.37 -8.10
CA VAL A 100 -5.93 -14.43 -9.47
C VAL A 100 -7.42 -14.76 -9.42
N ASN A 101 -7.78 -15.65 -8.48
CA ASN A 101 -9.16 -16.01 -8.16
C ASN A 101 -9.41 -15.89 -6.65
N ASN A 102 -10.67 -15.83 -6.21
CA ASN A 102 -11.11 -15.91 -4.81
C ASN A 102 -10.40 -15.01 -3.77
N PRO A 103 -10.55 -13.69 -3.84
CA PRO A 103 -11.18 -12.87 -4.87
C PRO A 103 -10.22 -12.54 -6.00
N PRO A 104 -10.68 -12.27 -7.22
CA PRO A 104 -9.81 -11.81 -8.30
C PRO A 104 -9.26 -10.43 -8.03
N THR A 105 -7.99 -10.22 -8.38
CA THR A 105 -7.33 -8.91 -8.35
C THR A 105 -7.07 -8.46 -9.76
N THR A 106 -7.69 -7.37 -10.19
CA THR A 106 -7.57 -6.86 -11.57
C THR A 106 -6.28 -6.07 -11.78
N PHE A 107 -5.82 -5.98 -13.04
CA PHE A 107 -4.71 -5.10 -13.42
C PHE A 107 -4.96 -3.65 -12.99
N ASN A 108 -6.16 -3.13 -13.21
CA ASN A 108 -6.51 -1.77 -12.83
C ASN A 108 -6.33 -1.52 -11.31
N PHE A 109 -6.68 -2.49 -10.46
CA PHE A 109 -6.44 -2.37 -9.02
C PHE A 109 -4.95 -2.32 -8.70
N ILE A 110 -4.16 -3.24 -9.28
CA ILE A 110 -2.72 -3.30 -9.05
C ILE A 110 -2.07 -1.99 -9.52
N ASP A 111 -2.43 -1.52 -10.71
CA ASP A 111 -1.83 -0.34 -11.32
C ASP A 111 -2.15 0.94 -10.57
N ARG A 112 -3.39 1.10 -10.11
CA ARG A 112 -3.78 2.23 -9.24
C ARG A 112 -2.99 2.21 -7.93
N PHE A 113 -2.81 1.03 -7.36
CA PHE A 113 -2.00 0.88 -6.16
C PHE A 113 -0.54 1.28 -6.42
N LEU A 114 0.06 0.79 -7.50
CA LEU A 114 1.43 1.07 -7.88
C LEU A 114 1.66 2.57 -8.14
N VAL A 115 0.77 3.22 -8.90
CA VAL A 115 0.82 4.67 -9.13
C VAL A 115 0.84 5.45 -7.82
N THR A 116 0.02 5.02 -6.87
CA THR A 116 -0.03 5.66 -5.55
C THR A 116 1.25 5.41 -4.75
N ALA A 117 1.78 4.18 -4.76
CA ALA A 117 3.01 3.84 -4.08
C ALA A 117 4.22 4.60 -4.66
N GLU A 118 4.30 4.70 -5.99
CA GLU A 118 5.32 5.52 -6.70
C GLU A 118 5.23 6.99 -6.29
N ALA A 119 4.01 7.56 -6.24
CA ALA A 119 3.80 8.95 -5.84
C ALA A 119 4.23 9.24 -4.40
N TYR A 120 4.14 8.24 -3.52
CA TYR A 120 4.64 8.34 -2.14
C TYR A 120 6.11 7.94 -1.97
N GLY A 121 6.78 7.47 -3.03
CA GLY A 121 8.16 6.97 -2.96
C GLY A 121 8.29 5.72 -2.08
N ILE A 122 7.33 4.80 -2.15
CA ILE A 122 7.33 3.57 -1.37
C ILE A 122 7.59 2.38 -2.29
N GLU A 123 8.65 1.63 -2.00
CA GLU A 123 8.99 0.41 -2.74
C GLU A 123 7.87 -0.62 -2.60
N THR A 124 7.41 -1.19 -3.73
CA THR A 124 6.34 -2.18 -3.77
C THR A 124 6.84 -3.53 -4.25
N VAL A 125 6.47 -4.59 -3.51
CA VAL A 125 6.64 -5.99 -3.91
C VAL A 125 5.26 -6.60 -4.15
N LEU A 126 5.07 -7.22 -5.31
CA LEU A 126 3.82 -7.91 -5.67
C LEU A 126 3.87 -9.35 -5.17
N VAL A 127 2.88 -9.74 -4.37
CA VAL A 127 2.85 -11.05 -3.71
C VAL A 127 1.64 -11.83 -4.19
N PHE A 128 1.86 -12.76 -5.12
CA PHE A 128 0.83 -13.67 -5.63
C PHE A 128 0.59 -14.76 -4.59
N ASN A 129 -0.53 -14.66 -3.88
CA ASN A 129 -0.90 -15.57 -2.79
C ASN A 129 -1.88 -16.65 -3.24
N LYS A 130 -2.01 -17.70 -2.43
CA LYS A 130 -2.88 -18.87 -2.63
C LYS A 130 -2.49 -19.71 -3.87
N ILE A 131 -1.20 -19.77 -4.19
CA ILE A 131 -0.71 -20.55 -5.34
C ILE A 131 -0.98 -22.05 -5.23
N ASP A 132 -1.31 -22.54 -4.03
CA ASP A 132 -1.72 -23.92 -3.75
C ASP A 132 -3.11 -24.25 -4.30
N THR A 133 -3.91 -23.24 -4.67
CA THR A 133 -5.28 -23.39 -5.18
C THR A 133 -5.37 -23.26 -6.71
N PHE A 134 -4.26 -23.06 -7.40
CA PHE A 134 -4.23 -22.79 -8.84
C PHE A 134 -4.37 -24.09 -9.63
N ASP A 135 -5.30 -24.10 -10.58
CA ASP A 135 -5.30 -25.00 -11.72
C ASP A 135 -4.39 -24.46 -12.85
N ASP A 136 -4.24 -25.21 -13.93
CA ASP A 136 -3.35 -24.84 -15.03
C ASP A 136 -3.72 -23.48 -15.63
N ALA A 137 -5.02 -23.20 -15.84
CA ALA A 137 -5.49 -21.95 -16.42
C ALA A 137 -5.20 -20.75 -15.48
N THR A 138 -5.44 -20.91 -14.19
CA THR A 138 -5.13 -19.88 -13.18
C THR A 138 -3.63 -19.65 -13.06
N LEU A 139 -2.82 -20.70 -13.21
CA LEU A 139 -1.37 -20.60 -13.21
C LEU A 139 -0.87 -19.81 -14.42
N ASP A 140 -1.40 -20.07 -15.61
CA ASP A 140 -1.04 -19.34 -16.83
C ASP A 140 -1.38 -17.85 -16.71
N GLU A 141 -2.58 -17.53 -16.17
CA GLU A 141 -2.98 -16.15 -15.89
C GLU A 141 -2.03 -15.47 -14.89
N GLN A 142 -1.68 -16.16 -13.80
CA GLN A 142 -0.76 -15.64 -12.80
C GLN A 142 0.63 -15.38 -13.40
N LEU A 143 1.14 -16.30 -14.21
CA LEU A 143 2.45 -16.16 -14.86
C LEU A 143 2.46 -14.98 -15.84
N TYR A 144 1.38 -14.78 -16.59
CA TYR A 144 1.23 -13.61 -17.46
C TYR A 144 1.25 -12.31 -16.66
N MET A 145 0.44 -12.20 -15.61
CA MET A 145 0.43 -11.01 -14.73
C MET A 145 1.82 -10.75 -14.15
N GLN A 146 2.47 -11.78 -13.61
CA GLN A 146 3.81 -11.68 -13.05
C GLN A 146 4.82 -11.19 -14.11
N HIS A 147 4.76 -11.72 -15.32
CA HIS A 147 5.65 -11.32 -16.42
C HIS A 147 5.49 -9.83 -16.73
N VAL A 148 4.27 -9.33 -16.88
CA VAL A 148 3.99 -7.91 -17.15
C VAL A 148 4.68 -7.01 -16.12
N TYR A 149 4.54 -7.30 -14.83
CA TYR A 149 5.13 -6.45 -13.78
C TYR A 149 6.66 -6.62 -13.63
N GLN A 150 7.18 -7.82 -13.87
CA GLN A 150 8.63 -8.05 -13.84
C GLN A 150 9.34 -7.32 -14.99
N GLN A 151 8.74 -7.22 -16.19
CA GLN A 151 9.30 -6.46 -17.30
C GLN A 151 9.42 -4.96 -16.99
N ILE A 152 8.54 -4.43 -16.16
CA ILE A 152 8.58 -3.04 -15.70
C ILE A 152 9.69 -2.84 -14.65
N GLY A 153 10.03 -3.91 -13.89
CA GLY A 153 11.05 -3.92 -12.85
C GLY A 153 10.50 -4.16 -11.43
N TYR A 154 9.21 -4.46 -11.28
CA TYR A 154 8.66 -4.80 -9.97
C TYR A 154 9.08 -6.20 -9.52
N GLN A 155 9.47 -6.32 -8.26
CA GLN A 155 9.73 -7.61 -7.65
C GLN A 155 8.41 -8.35 -7.42
N CYS A 156 8.36 -9.62 -7.82
CA CYS A 156 7.19 -10.47 -7.70
C CYS A 156 7.54 -11.74 -6.92
N LEU A 157 6.73 -12.08 -5.92
CA LEU A 157 6.82 -13.33 -5.17
C LEU A 157 5.58 -14.18 -5.37
N ARG A 158 5.77 -15.48 -5.24
CA ARG A 158 4.68 -16.48 -5.26
C ARG A 158 4.62 -17.17 -3.91
N VAL A 159 3.50 -17.04 -3.19
CA VAL A 159 3.36 -17.57 -1.83
C VAL A 159 2.10 -18.40 -1.65
N SER A 160 2.16 -19.32 -0.71
CA SER A 160 1.00 -19.96 -0.12
C SER A 160 1.15 -19.94 1.38
N SER A 161 0.26 -19.22 2.05
CA SER A 161 0.24 -19.15 3.50
C SER A 161 -0.16 -20.49 4.14
N THR A 162 -0.98 -21.30 3.44
CA THR A 162 -1.47 -22.61 3.91
C THR A 162 -0.46 -23.70 3.66
N ALA A 163 0.21 -23.70 2.51
CA ALA A 163 1.24 -24.68 2.16
C ALA A 163 2.66 -24.25 2.58
N MET A 164 2.80 -23.10 3.26
CA MET A 164 4.08 -22.52 3.71
C MET A 164 5.13 -22.36 2.60
N LYS A 165 4.67 -22.10 1.36
CA LYS A 165 5.56 -21.87 0.21
C LYS A 165 5.89 -20.39 0.05
N GLY A 166 7.15 -20.06 -0.23
CA GLY A 166 7.63 -18.69 -0.46
C GLY A 166 7.64 -17.80 0.80
N ILE A 167 7.37 -18.36 1.98
CA ILE A 167 7.27 -17.60 3.24
C ILE A 167 8.66 -17.12 3.70
N GLU A 168 9.67 -17.96 3.62
CA GLU A 168 11.03 -17.57 4.05
C GLU A 168 11.63 -16.50 3.12
N GLU A 169 11.44 -16.59 1.81
CA GLU A 169 11.84 -15.55 0.87
C GLU A 169 11.16 -14.21 1.16
N LEU A 170 9.85 -14.24 1.51
CA LEU A 170 9.13 -13.05 1.93
C LEU A 170 9.72 -12.44 3.22
N LYS A 171 10.04 -13.28 4.23
CA LYS A 171 10.66 -12.83 5.47
C LYS A 171 12.02 -12.17 5.21
N GLU A 172 12.86 -12.76 4.37
CA GLU A 172 14.17 -12.20 4.00
C GLU A 172 14.04 -10.78 3.43
N LEU A 173 13.02 -10.52 2.63
CA LEU A 173 12.75 -9.18 2.09
C LEU A 173 12.28 -8.17 3.15
N MET A 174 11.83 -8.65 4.31
CA MET A 174 11.31 -7.82 5.39
C MET A 174 12.34 -7.49 6.46
N ILE A 175 13.43 -8.29 6.60
CA ILE A 175 14.43 -8.11 7.66
C ILE A 175 14.98 -6.68 7.65
N GLY A 176 14.99 -6.04 8.84
CA GLY A 176 15.48 -4.68 9.03
C GLY A 176 14.61 -3.59 8.37
N LYS A 177 13.38 -3.91 7.94
CA LYS A 177 12.46 -3.00 7.26
C LYS A 177 11.18 -2.79 8.05
N VAL A 178 10.63 -1.58 7.92
CA VAL A 178 9.24 -1.28 8.29
C VAL A 178 8.38 -1.55 7.07
N SER A 179 7.53 -2.56 7.16
CA SER A 179 6.73 -3.08 6.05
C SER A 179 5.24 -2.88 6.29
N MET A 180 4.48 -2.83 5.20
CA MET A 180 3.02 -2.82 5.25
C MET A 180 2.45 -3.84 4.25
N PHE A 181 1.35 -4.50 4.63
CA PHE A 181 0.62 -5.40 3.75
C PHE A 181 -0.66 -4.74 3.24
N SER A 182 -0.87 -4.78 1.92
CA SER A 182 -2.07 -4.27 1.27
C SER A 182 -2.69 -5.30 0.34
N GLY A 183 -3.90 -5.04 -0.13
CA GLY A 183 -4.65 -5.91 -1.03
C GLY A 183 -6.13 -5.99 -0.64
N HIS A 184 -6.96 -6.58 -1.51
CA HIS A 184 -8.40 -6.74 -1.28
C HIS A 184 -8.74 -7.52 0.00
N SER A 185 -10.00 -7.40 0.45
CA SER A 185 -10.52 -8.28 1.49
C SER A 185 -10.53 -9.73 0.98
N GLY A 186 -10.06 -10.66 1.80
CA GLY A 186 -10.05 -12.09 1.44
C GLY A 186 -8.81 -12.57 0.67
N VAL A 187 -7.87 -11.70 0.27
CA VAL A 187 -6.60 -12.12 -0.39
C VAL A 187 -5.64 -12.87 0.54
N GLY A 188 -5.92 -12.92 1.85
CA GLY A 188 -5.15 -13.70 2.80
C GLY A 188 -4.12 -12.93 3.63
N LYS A 189 -4.22 -11.59 3.77
CA LYS A 189 -3.26 -10.77 4.55
C LYS A 189 -3.04 -11.29 5.96
N SER A 190 -4.09 -11.41 6.77
CA SER A 190 -3.97 -11.87 8.17
C SER A 190 -3.49 -13.33 8.25
N THR A 191 -3.87 -14.17 7.29
CA THR A 191 -3.39 -15.56 7.23
C THR A 191 -1.89 -15.59 6.94
N LEU A 192 -1.42 -14.74 6.03
CA LEU A 192 0.00 -14.64 5.69
C LEU A 192 0.83 -14.13 6.86
N VAL A 193 0.36 -13.08 7.54
CA VAL A 193 1.07 -12.53 8.71
C VAL A 193 1.12 -13.56 9.83
N ASN A 194 0.01 -14.28 10.11
CA ASN A 194 0.00 -15.34 11.11
C ASN A 194 0.86 -16.56 10.72
N ALA A 195 1.06 -16.82 9.42
CA ALA A 195 1.98 -17.85 8.96
C ALA A 195 3.45 -17.48 9.19
N MET A 196 3.78 -16.19 9.05
CA MET A 196 5.13 -15.67 9.31
C MET A 196 5.43 -15.51 10.81
N GLU A 197 4.43 -15.06 11.58
CA GLU A 197 4.54 -14.76 13.01
C GLU A 197 3.28 -15.24 13.76
N PRO A 198 3.23 -16.53 14.13
CA PRO A 198 2.07 -17.11 14.80
C PRO A 198 1.72 -16.44 16.13
N ALA A 199 2.70 -15.84 16.81
CA ALA A 199 2.50 -15.18 18.11
C ALA A 199 1.62 -13.92 18.03
N LEU A 200 1.49 -13.29 16.85
CA LEU A 200 0.67 -12.08 16.69
C LEU A 200 -0.83 -12.35 16.77
N HIS A 201 -1.28 -13.56 16.47
CA HIS A 201 -2.70 -13.97 16.52
C HIS A 201 -3.65 -12.95 15.87
N LEU A 202 -3.29 -12.36 14.73
CA LEU A 202 -4.17 -11.43 14.03
C LEU A 202 -5.49 -12.12 13.70
N LYS A 203 -6.62 -11.47 14.03
CA LYS A 203 -7.95 -12.03 13.77
C LYS A 203 -8.17 -12.21 12.27
N THR A 204 -8.20 -13.45 11.81
CA THR A 204 -8.61 -13.81 10.45
C THR A 204 -10.13 -13.71 10.38
N LYS A 205 -10.67 -12.68 9.71
CA LYS A 205 -12.10 -12.63 9.43
C LYS A 205 -12.42 -13.57 8.27
N THR A 206 -13.21 -14.61 8.54
CA THR A 206 -13.86 -15.39 7.50
C THR A 206 -14.80 -14.49 6.70
N ILE A 207 -14.82 -14.66 5.37
CA ILE A 207 -15.56 -13.84 4.40
C ILE A 207 -17.07 -13.69 4.73
N SER A 208 -17.63 -14.62 5.50
CA SER A 208 -19.06 -14.71 5.83
C SER A 208 -19.54 -13.84 6.99
N GLU A 209 -18.67 -13.31 7.85
CA GLU A 209 -19.07 -12.57 9.06
C GLU A 209 -19.00 -11.05 8.95
N ALA A 210 -18.43 -10.52 7.88
CA ALA A 210 -18.22 -9.07 7.70
C ALA A 210 -19.51 -8.28 7.38
N SER A 211 -20.62 -8.96 7.08
CA SER A 211 -21.86 -8.29 6.64
C SER A 211 -22.95 -8.14 7.72
N LYS A 212 -22.76 -8.67 8.91
CA LYS A 212 -23.86 -8.76 9.91
C LYS A 212 -23.72 -7.99 11.22
N GLN A 213 -22.60 -7.33 11.51
CA GLN A 213 -22.49 -6.53 12.74
C GLN A 213 -21.87 -5.17 12.49
N GLY A 214 -22.71 -4.13 12.52
CA GLY A 214 -22.34 -2.72 12.60
C GLY A 214 -21.68 -2.38 13.95
N GLN A 215 -20.57 -3.00 14.29
CA GLN A 215 -19.70 -2.57 15.36
C GLN A 215 -18.51 -1.82 14.77
N HIS A 216 -18.47 -0.52 15.04
CA HIS A 216 -17.30 0.32 14.85
C HIS A 216 -16.13 -0.25 15.67
N THR A 217 -15.38 -1.18 15.13
CA THR A 217 -14.03 -1.46 15.63
C THR A 217 -13.18 -0.26 15.25
N THR A 218 -12.87 0.54 16.23
CA THR A 218 -11.96 1.70 16.14
C THR A 218 -10.63 1.21 15.58
N THR A 219 -10.33 1.63 14.39
CA THR A 219 -9.26 1.06 13.56
C THR A 219 -8.11 2.06 13.53
N PHE A 220 -7.30 2.04 14.59
CA PHE A 220 -6.04 2.78 14.61
C PHE A 220 -4.95 1.92 13.96
N ALA A 221 -4.04 2.57 13.24
CA ALA A 221 -2.83 1.92 12.79
C ALA A 221 -1.96 1.55 13.99
N GLU A 222 -1.31 0.41 13.93
CA GLU A 222 -0.40 -0.08 14.96
C GLU A 222 0.79 -0.81 14.33
N MET A 223 1.98 -0.61 14.90
CA MET A 223 3.21 -1.26 14.46
C MET A 223 3.51 -2.44 15.39
N TYR A 224 4.03 -3.52 14.82
CA TYR A 224 4.44 -4.72 15.53
C TYR A 224 5.84 -5.14 15.08
N ASP A 225 6.68 -5.48 16.04
CA ASP A 225 7.95 -6.14 15.76
C ASP A 225 7.72 -7.64 15.55
N LEU A 226 8.43 -8.19 14.59
CA LEU A 226 8.41 -9.61 14.26
C LEU A 226 9.67 -10.27 14.80
N SER A 227 9.55 -11.54 15.22
CA SER A 227 10.64 -12.29 15.86
C SER A 227 11.90 -12.45 14.99
N PHE A 228 11.77 -12.29 13.67
CA PHE A 228 12.87 -12.39 12.72
C PHE A 228 13.52 -11.04 12.36
N GLY A 229 13.27 -9.97 13.14
CA GLY A 229 13.95 -8.68 12.99
C GLY A 229 13.35 -7.76 11.92
N ALA A 230 12.04 -7.85 11.67
CA ALA A 230 11.28 -6.94 10.83
C ALA A 230 10.21 -6.24 11.66
N SER A 231 9.62 -5.15 11.12
CA SER A 231 8.43 -4.54 11.70
C SER A 231 7.32 -4.44 10.67
N ILE A 232 6.07 -4.60 11.10
CA ILE A 232 4.90 -4.41 10.25
C ILE A 232 3.99 -3.34 10.82
N ILE A 233 3.40 -2.53 9.94
CA ILE A 233 2.30 -1.63 10.28
C ILE A 233 1.00 -2.29 9.84
N ASP A 234 0.15 -2.63 10.81
CA ASP A 234 -1.23 -3.04 10.53
C ASP A 234 -2.14 -1.82 10.49
N THR A 235 -2.85 -1.70 9.40
CA THR A 235 -3.78 -0.60 9.15
C THR A 235 -5.17 -1.17 8.86
N PRO A 236 -5.90 -1.60 9.90
CA PRO A 236 -7.22 -2.19 9.72
C PRO A 236 -8.16 -1.22 8.99
N GLY A 237 -8.87 -1.72 7.97
CA GLY A 237 -9.86 -0.93 7.21
C GLY A 237 -9.31 -0.06 6.09
N ILE A 238 -8.01 -0.07 5.81
CA ILE A 238 -7.48 0.50 4.57
C ILE A 238 -7.68 -0.52 3.45
N LYS A 239 -8.75 -0.31 2.67
CA LYS A 239 -9.06 -1.11 1.48
C LYS A 239 -8.23 -0.68 0.25
N GLY A 240 -7.01 -0.20 0.45
CA GLY A 240 -6.14 0.35 -0.57
C GLY A 240 -5.60 1.72 -0.18
N PHE A 241 -4.51 2.14 -0.79
CA PHE A 241 -4.06 3.52 -0.73
C PHE A 241 -5.15 4.42 -1.34
N GLY A 242 -5.58 5.44 -0.60
CA GLY A 242 -6.37 6.49 -1.23
C GLY A 242 -5.52 7.13 -2.33
N MET A 243 -6.02 7.16 -3.57
CA MET A 243 -5.35 7.95 -4.60
C MET A 243 -5.25 9.39 -4.11
N VAL A 244 -4.06 9.94 -4.21
CA VAL A 244 -3.83 11.37 -4.03
C VAL A 244 -4.51 12.07 -5.20
N ASP A 245 -4.98 13.31 -4.98
CA ASP A 245 -5.38 14.16 -6.09
C ASP A 245 -4.12 14.41 -6.93
N MET A 246 -4.00 13.72 -8.07
CA MET A 246 -2.91 13.86 -9.03
C MET A 246 -3.42 14.66 -10.21
N GLU A 247 -2.64 15.64 -10.64
CA GLU A 247 -2.93 16.30 -11.89
C GLU A 247 -2.75 15.31 -13.06
N PRO A 248 -3.61 15.34 -14.09
CA PRO A 248 -3.53 14.43 -15.23
C PRO A 248 -2.12 14.33 -15.86
N ALA A 249 -1.39 15.45 -15.89
CA ALA A 249 -0.04 15.50 -16.44
C ALA A 249 1.01 14.75 -15.57
N GLU A 250 0.72 14.51 -14.29
CA GLU A 250 1.63 13.83 -13.37
C GLU A 250 1.48 12.32 -13.42
N ILE A 251 0.27 11.80 -13.74
CA ILE A 251 -0.08 10.39 -13.67
C ILE A 251 0.89 9.52 -14.49
N SER A 252 1.25 9.95 -15.70
CA SER A 252 2.18 9.21 -16.55
C SER A 252 3.59 9.11 -15.96
N GLY A 253 3.96 10.05 -15.09
CA GLY A 253 5.23 10.06 -14.37
C GLY A 253 5.35 8.94 -13.34
N TYR A 254 4.21 8.39 -12.88
CA TYR A 254 4.15 7.30 -11.91
C TYR A 254 3.96 5.91 -12.56
N PHE A 255 4.08 5.83 -13.89
CA PHE A 255 4.25 4.60 -14.65
C PHE A 255 5.73 4.51 -15.05
N PRO A 256 6.56 3.68 -14.40
CA PRO A 256 8.01 3.67 -14.64
C PRO A 256 8.40 3.47 -16.09
N GLU A 257 7.65 2.64 -16.83
CA GLU A 257 7.83 2.37 -18.24
C GLU A 257 7.50 3.60 -19.12
N PHE A 258 6.49 4.39 -18.75
CA PHE A 258 6.15 5.63 -19.45
C PHE A 258 7.15 6.74 -19.12
N PHE A 259 7.55 6.84 -17.85
CA PHE A 259 8.53 7.80 -17.39
C PHE A 259 9.86 7.71 -18.16
N LYS A 260 10.33 6.48 -18.45
CA LYS A 260 11.54 6.23 -19.24
C LYS A 260 11.45 6.76 -20.68
N LEU A 261 10.23 6.92 -21.22
CA LEU A 261 9.97 7.28 -22.61
C LEU A 261 9.51 8.73 -22.79
N LYS A 262 9.13 9.43 -21.71
CA LYS A 262 8.47 10.74 -21.77
C LYS A 262 9.26 11.80 -22.56
N ASP A 263 10.59 11.81 -22.40
CA ASP A 263 11.46 12.78 -23.07
C ASP A 263 11.65 12.49 -24.58
N GLN A 264 11.17 11.33 -25.06
CA GLN A 264 11.17 10.96 -26.48
C GLN A 264 9.87 11.34 -27.18
N CYS A 265 8.85 11.78 -26.44
CA CYS A 265 7.62 12.31 -27.02
C CYS A 265 7.87 13.67 -27.68
N LYS A 266 7.11 13.94 -28.76
CA LYS A 266 7.19 15.25 -29.42
C LYS A 266 6.82 16.42 -28.52
N PHE A 267 5.91 16.23 -27.57
CA PHE A 267 5.39 17.26 -26.67
C PHE A 267 5.77 16.96 -25.23
N ASN A 268 6.28 17.95 -24.51
CA ASN A 268 6.70 17.80 -23.10
C ASN A 268 5.52 17.54 -22.15
N ASN A 269 4.29 17.92 -22.54
CA ASN A 269 3.05 17.68 -21.79
C ASN A 269 2.17 16.60 -22.41
N CYS A 270 2.78 15.62 -23.10
CA CYS A 270 2.07 14.53 -23.75
C CYS A 270 1.29 13.70 -22.69
N LEU A 271 0.00 13.54 -22.93
CA LEU A 271 -0.87 12.66 -22.12
C LEU A 271 -0.95 11.24 -22.69
N HIS A 272 -0.17 10.96 -23.74
CA HIS A 272 -0.09 9.64 -24.40
C HIS A 272 -1.43 9.08 -24.89
N LYS A 273 -2.41 9.94 -25.20
CA LYS A 273 -3.74 9.57 -25.74
C LYS A 273 -3.74 9.60 -27.26
N GLU A 274 -3.84 10.77 -27.83
CA GLU A 274 -3.99 10.97 -29.29
C GLU A 274 -2.86 11.82 -29.91
N GLU A 275 -1.88 12.21 -29.10
CA GLU A 275 -0.79 13.05 -29.56
C GLU A 275 0.05 12.33 -30.63
N PRO A 276 0.37 13.01 -31.73
CA PRO A 276 1.19 12.45 -32.79
C PRO A 276 2.65 12.34 -32.33
N LYS A 277 3.34 11.28 -32.76
CA LYS A 277 4.74 10.98 -32.39
C LYS A 277 4.90 10.85 -30.86
N CYS A 278 4.06 10.03 -30.26
CA CYS A 278 4.10 9.68 -28.87
C CYS A 278 4.94 8.41 -28.68
N ALA A 279 6.07 8.51 -27.99
CA ALA A 279 6.96 7.38 -27.77
C ALA A 279 6.34 6.24 -26.97
N VAL A 280 5.40 6.55 -26.04
CA VAL A 280 4.65 5.54 -25.29
C VAL A 280 3.72 4.74 -26.20
N LYS A 281 3.02 5.40 -27.13
CA LYS A 281 2.16 4.72 -28.13
C LYS A 281 2.99 3.89 -29.12
N ASP A 282 4.12 4.44 -29.57
CA ASP A 282 5.03 3.69 -30.44
C ASP A 282 5.59 2.43 -29.73
N ALA A 283 5.85 2.50 -28.41
CA ALA A 283 6.27 1.36 -27.60
C ALA A 283 5.13 0.35 -27.38
N LEU A 284 3.89 0.83 -27.20
CA LEU A 284 2.71 -0.02 -27.14
C LEU A 284 2.51 -0.79 -28.47
N ASP A 285 2.66 -0.12 -29.61
CA ASP A 285 2.53 -0.75 -30.96
C ASP A 285 3.64 -1.79 -31.22
N ARG A 286 4.76 -1.72 -30.48
CA ARG A 286 5.86 -2.70 -30.53
C ARG A 286 5.80 -3.75 -29.41
N ASP A 287 4.69 -3.83 -28.65
CA ASP A 287 4.51 -4.73 -27.51
C ASP A 287 5.59 -4.57 -26.40
N GLU A 288 6.28 -3.43 -26.33
CA GLU A 288 7.24 -3.07 -25.26
C GLU A 288 6.50 -2.61 -24.00
N ILE A 289 5.25 -2.19 -24.14
CA ILE A 289 4.33 -1.84 -23.05
C ILE A 289 3.10 -2.73 -23.17
N ALA A 290 2.73 -3.42 -22.10
CA ALA A 290 1.54 -4.26 -22.09
C ALA A 290 0.26 -3.42 -22.21
N TRP A 291 -0.68 -3.88 -23.06
CA TRP A 291 -1.97 -3.21 -23.24
C TRP A 291 -2.74 -3.03 -21.93
N SER A 292 -2.69 -4.02 -21.03
CA SER A 292 -3.32 -3.96 -19.72
C SER A 292 -2.85 -2.74 -18.90
N ARG A 293 -1.56 -2.44 -18.96
CA ARG A 293 -0.96 -1.26 -18.28
C ARG A 293 -1.43 0.04 -18.90
N TYR A 294 -1.41 0.12 -20.24
CA TYR A 294 -1.88 1.30 -20.94
C TYR A 294 -3.38 1.56 -20.71
N ASN A 295 -4.20 0.51 -20.74
CA ASN A 295 -5.63 0.58 -20.43
C ASN A 295 -5.88 1.07 -18.97
N SER A 296 -5.13 0.57 -17.99
CA SER A 296 -5.20 1.05 -16.62
C SER A 296 -4.82 2.52 -16.52
N TYR A 297 -3.79 2.95 -17.25
CA TYR A 297 -3.40 4.37 -17.31
C TYR A 297 -4.55 5.25 -17.82
N LEU A 298 -5.20 4.86 -18.91
CA LEU A 298 -6.34 5.61 -19.46
C LEU A 298 -7.51 5.71 -18.47
N LYS A 299 -7.86 4.60 -17.80
CA LYS A 299 -8.91 4.57 -16.76
C LYS A 299 -8.58 5.49 -15.58
N ILE A 300 -7.32 5.51 -15.15
CA ILE A 300 -6.87 6.40 -14.08
C ILE A 300 -6.96 7.87 -14.53
N LEU A 301 -6.54 8.17 -15.75
CA LEU A 301 -6.56 9.52 -16.31
C LEU A 301 -7.99 10.06 -16.47
N GLU A 302 -8.95 9.20 -16.76
CA GLU A 302 -10.38 9.56 -16.90
C GLU A 302 -11.10 9.71 -15.56
N GLY A 303 -10.44 9.38 -14.44
CA GLY A 303 -11.02 9.49 -13.11
C GLY A 303 -12.11 8.47 -12.84
N ASP A 304 -12.08 7.32 -13.51
CA ASP A 304 -13.06 6.24 -13.36
C ASP A 304 -12.89 5.53 -11.99
N ASP A 305 -13.31 6.24 -10.93
CA ASP A 305 -13.24 5.75 -9.54
C ASP A 305 -14.44 4.90 -9.13
N GLU A 306 -15.57 4.97 -9.86
CA GLU A 306 -16.81 4.33 -9.42
C GLU A 306 -16.82 2.82 -9.64
N HIS A 307 -16.22 2.32 -10.70
CA HIS A 307 -16.17 0.89 -11.01
C HIS A 307 -15.12 0.11 -10.20
N TYR A 308 -14.20 0.78 -9.56
CA TYR A 308 -13.17 0.21 -8.69
C TYR A 308 -13.73 -0.60 -7.50
N ARG A 309 -14.95 -0.30 -7.04
CA ARG A 309 -15.56 -0.90 -5.85
C ARG A 309 -16.56 -2.02 -6.15
N THR A 310 -16.99 -2.16 -7.38
CA THR A 310 -18.12 -3.03 -7.77
C THR A 310 -17.77 -4.13 -8.77
N ASP A 311 -16.61 -4.09 -9.43
CA ASP A 311 -16.22 -5.05 -10.46
C ASP A 311 -15.79 -6.42 -9.93
N ILE A 312 -16.69 -7.03 -9.15
CA ILE A 312 -16.64 -8.47 -8.87
C ILE A 312 -17.35 -9.26 -9.99
N HIS A 313 -17.93 -8.61 -10.98
CA HIS A 313 -18.66 -9.24 -12.08
C HIS A 313 -18.06 -8.96 -13.48
N ASN A 314 -17.22 -9.88 -13.92
CA ASN A 314 -17.22 -10.55 -15.24
C ASN A 314 -16.83 -9.83 -16.52
N GLU A 315 -16.29 -8.61 -16.60
CA GLU A 315 -15.92 -8.07 -17.93
C GLU A 315 -14.43 -7.72 -18.13
N ASP A 316 -13.64 -7.59 -17.07
CA ASP A 316 -12.19 -7.34 -17.18
C ASP A 316 -11.33 -8.62 -17.05
N ARG A 317 -11.94 -9.79 -17.23
CA ARG A 317 -11.18 -11.01 -17.47
C ARG A 317 -10.51 -10.89 -18.80
N ILE A 318 -9.20 -10.62 -18.77
CA ILE A 318 -8.29 -10.80 -19.89
C ILE A 318 -9.02 -10.59 -21.23
N ILE A 319 -9.25 -9.34 -21.61
CA ILE A 319 -9.33 -9.04 -23.03
C ILE A 319 -7.93 -9.35 -23.51
N SER A 320 -7.81 -10.58 -23.98
CA SER A 320 -6.58 -11.14 -24.44
C SER A 320 -5.95 -10.22 -25.46
N ASP A 321 -4.66 -9.99 -25.33
CA ASP A 321 -3.79 -9.55 -26.43
C ASP A 321 -3.95 -10.49 -27.66
N LYS A 322 -4.75 -11.54 -27.55
CA LYS A 322 -5.09 -12.55 -28.58
C LYS A 322 -6.20 -12.17 -29.55
N THR A 323 -6.82 -11.00 -29.44
CA THR A 323 -7.86 -10.56 -30.38
C THR A 323 -7.44 -9.35 -31.20
N ARG A 324 -6.17 -9.33 -31.65
CA ARG A 324 -5.74 -8.59 -32.84
C ARG A 324 -5.29 -9.61 -33.88
N GLU A 325 -6.24 -10.36 -34.45
CA GLU A 325 -6.21 -10.90 -35.81
C GLU A 325 -7.32 -10.27 -36.65
#